data_cbac826d95a5f5a202a7b7b11827c23d
#
_entry.id   cbac826d95a5f5a202a7b7b11827c23d
#
_cell.length_a   1.000
_cell.length_b   1.000
_cell.length_c   1.000
_cell.angle_alpha   90.00
_cell.angle_beta   90.00
_cell.angle_gamma   90.00
#
_symmetry.space_group_name_H-M   'P 1'
#
loop_
_entity.id
_entity.type
_entity.pdbx_description
1 polymer ?
#
loop_
_entity_poly.entity_id
_entity_poly.type
_entity_poly.pdbx_seq_one_letter_code
_entity_poly.pdbx_strand_id
1 'polypeptide(L)'
;DWMMEDIFAKLYDMTAFSNIIADPSFLIMYAIAFILLYLGIRKHYEPLLLVPIAFGVLIANFPGGDMGVIQADENGMVMVNGVLKNIWEMPLHEIAHDLGLMNFIYYMLIKTGFLPPVIFMGVGALTDFGPMLRNLRLSIFGAAAQLGIFTVLLCAVMMGFTPQEAGALGIIGGADGPTAIFTTIKLAPHLLGPIAIAAYSYMALVPVIIPLVVKLLCSKKELMINMKEQEKLYPSKTEIKNLRVLKIIFPIAVTTIVALFVPTAVPLIGMLMFGNLIKEIGSDTSRLFDAAANSIMNAATIFLGLSVGATMTSEAFLNWTTIGIVVGGFLAFALSISGGIFFVKLFNLFSKKKINPLIGATGLSAVPMASRVCNEIATKYDPKNHVLNYCMSSNISGVIGSAVAAGVLISFLG
;
A
#
# COMPACT_ATOMS: atom_id res chain seq x y z
N ASP A 1 23.77 49.82 -20.33
CA ASP A 1 24.44 48.62 -19.80
C ASP A 1 23.83 48.16 -18.48
N TRP A 2 23.63 49.02 -17.47
CA TRP A 2 23.04 48.65 -16.19
C TRP A 2 21.59 48.13 -16.33
N MET A 3 20.82 48.60 -17.30
CA MET A 3 19.45 48.10 -17.58
C MET A 3 19.48 46.66 -18.15
N MET A 4 20.48 46.32 -18.95
CA MET A 4 20.67 44.96 -19.44
C MET A 4 21.14 44.01 -18.34
N GLU A 5 22.04 44.47 -17.46
CA GLU A 5 22.47 43.69 -16.29
C GLU A 5 21.29 43.42 -15.35
N ASP A 6 20.42 44.40 -15.13
CA ASP A 6 19.19 44.21 -14.33
C ASP A 6 18.22 43.21 -14.96
N ILE A 7 18.09 43.21 -16.29
CA ILE A 7 17.26 42.24 -17.01
C ILE A 7 17.85 40.82 -16.89
N PHE A 8 19.16 40.66 -17.08
CA PHE A 8 19.82 39.37 -16.92
C PHE A 8 19.72 38.84 -15.48
N ALA A 9 19.90 39.71 -14.49
CA ALA A 9 19.73 39.36 -13.09
C ALA A 9 18.29 38.87 -12.80
N LYS A 10 17.28 39.58 -13.29
CA LYS A 10 15.89 39.18 -13.15
C LYS A 10 15.58 37.88 -13.87
N LEU A 11 16.12 37.63 -15.05
CA LEU A 11 15.98 36.38 -15.77
C LEU A 11 16.64 35.23 -15.02
N TYR A 12 17.79 35.44 -14.43
CA TYR A 12 18.47 34.45 -13.59
C TYR A 12 17.67 34.17 -12.32
N ASP A 13 17.17 35.19 -11.64
CA ASP A 13 16.37 35.05 -10.41
C ASP A 13 15.02 34.34 -10.66
N MET A 14 14.50 34.41 -11.88
CA MET A 14 13.31 33.67 -12.31
C MET A 14 13.59 32.18 -12.38
N THR A 15 14.83 31.77 -12.60
CA THR A 15 15.20 30.35 -12.71
C THR A 15 15.36 29.69 -11.34
N ALA A 16 15.34 28.38 -11.32
CA ALA A 16 15.58 27.61 -10.09
C ALA A 16 17.07 27.46 -9.73
N PHE A 17 18.00 27.89 -10.59
CA PHE A 17 19.42 27.61 -10.43
C PHE A 17 20.01 28.24 -9.13
N SER A 18 19.68 29.47 -8.81
CA SER A 18 20.16 30.13 -7.60
C SER A 18 19.74 29.39 -6.33
N ASN A 19 18.52 28.95 -6.25
CA ASN A 19 17.97 28.19 -5.11
C ASN A 19 18.58 26.80 -5.01
N ILE A 20 18.80 26.13 -6.14
CA ILE A 20 19.46 24.81 -6.17
C ILE A 20 20.91 24.90 -5.74
N ILE A 21 21.62 25.94 -6.15
CA ILE A 21 23.02 26.21 -5.74
C ILE A 21 23.08 26.51 -4.24
N ALA A 22 22.11 27.25 -3.71
CA ALA A 22 22.03 27.57 -2.29
C ALA A 22 21.73 26.37 -1.41
N ASP A 23 20.94 25.44 -1.92
CA ASP A 23 20.56 24.19 -1.23
C ASP A 23 20.75 22.97 -2.16
N PRO A 24 21.91 22.31 -2.13
CA PRO A 24 22.18 21.16 -2.99
C PRO A 24 21.36 19.92 -2.67
N SER A 25 20.61 19.89 -1.58
CA SER A 25 19.76 18.76 -1.21
C SER A 25 18.68 18.45 -2.27
N PHE A 26 18.29 19.46 -3.07
CA PHE A 26 17.40 19.23 -4.22
C PHE A 26 17.97 18.23 -5.23
N LEU A 27 19.29 18.23 -5.43
CA LEU A 27 19.95 17.27 -6.33
C LEU A 27 19.80 15.83 -5.86
N ILE A 28 19.80 15.59 -4.55
CA ILE A 28 19.55 14.26 -3.95
C ILE A 28 18.14 13.82 -4.29
N MET A 29 17.16 14.72 -4.19
CA MET A 29 15.77 14.41 -4.51
C MET A 29 15.56 14.12 -6.00
N TYR A 30 16.24 14.82 -6.88
CA TYR A 30 16.22 14.52 -8.33
C TYR A 30 16.81 13.14 -8.60
N ALA A 31 17.92 12.80 -7.95
CA ALA A 31 18.50 11.46 -8.07
C ALA A 31 17.52 10.36 -7.62
N ILE A 32 16.83 10.58 -6.50
CA ILE A 32 15.80 9.67 -6.00
C ILE A 32 14.66 9.53 -7.02
N ALA A 33 14.16 10.66 -7.55
CA ALA A 33 13.09 10.66 -8.55
C ALA A 33 13.50 9.90 -9.83
N PHE A 34 14.71 10.11 -10.33
CA PHE A 34 15.22 9.42 -11.52
C PHE A 34 15.44 7.93 -11.29
N ILE A 35 15.91 7.54 -10.09
CA ILE A 35 16.03 6.13 -9.72
C ILE A 35 14.65 5.45 -9.70
N LEU A 36 13.66 6.08 -9.09
CA LEU A 36 12.29 5.55 -9.05
C LEU A 36 11.67 5.46 -10.45
N LEU A 37 11.90 6.47 -11.31
CA LEU A 37 11.44 6.43 -12.70
C LEU A 37 12.12 5.30 -13.48
N TYR A 38 13.42 5.10 -13.29
CA TYR A 38 14.14 4.00 -13.91
C TYR A 38 13.58 2.64 -13.49
N LEU A 39 13.31 2.45 -12.20
CA LEU A 39 12.71 1.22 -11.69
C LEU A 39 11.32 0.97 -12.27
N GLY A 40 10.49 2.01 -12.36
CA GLY A 40 9.15 1.90 -12.93
C GLY A 40 9.15 1.67 -14.45
N ILE A 41 9.97 2.41 -15.18
CA ILE A 41 9.97 2.40 -16.66
C ILE A 41 10.78 1.22 -17.20
N ARG A 42 11.99 1.01 -16.70
CA ARG A 42 12.93 0.01 -17.27
C ARG A 42 12.79 -1.35 -16.63
N LYS A 43 12.60 -1.41 -15.32
CA LYS A 43 12.44 -2.66 -14.56
C LYS A 43 10.99 -3.12 -14.45
N HIS A 44 10.04 -2.28 -14.86
CA HIS A 44 8.60 -2.58 -14.83
C HIS A 44 8.07 -2.92 -13.43
N TYR A 45 8.66 -2.32 -12.38
CA TYR A 45 8.19 -2.47 -11.01
C TYR A 45 6.95 -1.59 -10.79
N GLU A 46 5.78 -2.19 -10.81
CA GLU A 46 4.48 -1.54 -10.62
C GLU A 46 4.39 -0.13 -11.24
N PRO A 47 4.49 -0.01 -12.59
CA PRO A 47 4.57 1.31 -13.24
C PRO A 47 3.34 2.18 -12.98
N LEU A 48 2.16 1.60 -12.77
CA LEU A 48 0.93 2.35 -12.48
C LEU A 48 1.00 3.11 -11.15
N LEU A 49 1.81 2.65 -10.19
CA LEU A 49 2.05 3.32 -8.92
C LEU A 49 3.35 4.11 -8.94
N LEU A 50 4.43 3.46 -9.35
CA LEU A 50 5.78 4.00 -9.17
C LEU A 50 6.04 5.21 -10.08
N VAL A 51 5.51 5.22 -11.30
CA VAL A 51 5.70 6.34 -12.23
C VAL A 51 5.02 7.62 -11.74
N PRO A 52 3.73 7.61 -11.33
CA PRO A 52 3.11 8.79 -10.74
C PRO A 52 3.82 9.28 -9.48
N ILE A 53 4.22 8.37 -8.59
CA ILE A 53 4.96 8.73 -7.36
C ILE A 53 6.28 9.39 -7.71
N ALA A 54 7.07 8.78 -8.58
CA ALA A 54 8.37 9.30 -8.98
C ALA A 54 8.27 10.66 -9.68
N PHE A 55 7.28 10.83 -10.54
CA PHE A 55 7.04 12.11 -11.20
C PHE A 55 6.58 13.18 -10.19
N GLY A 56 5.77 12.81 -9.22
CA GLY A 56 5.40 13.69 -8.10
C GLY A 56 6.61 14.13 -7.29
N VAL A 57 7.55 13.23 -6.99
CA VAL A 57 8.83 13.57 -6.34
C VAL A 57 9.61 14.57 -7.17
N LEU A 58 9.69 14.35 -8.47
CA LEU A 58 10.44 15.23 -9.37
C LEU A 58 9.89 16.65 -9.37
N ILE A 59 8.57 16.80 -9.64
CA ILE A 59 7.96 18.13 -9.75
C ILE A 59 7.89 18.88 -8.43
N ALA A 60 7.85 18.15 -7.31
CA ALA A 60 7.79 18.75 -5.97
C ALA A 60 9.11 19.43 -5.55
N ASN A 61 10.24 19.06 -6.16
CA ASN A 61 11.56 19.49 -5.73
C ASN A 61 12.19 20.56 -6.64
N PHE A 62 11.37 21.27 -7.43
CA PHE A 62 11.84 22.45 -8.16
C PHE A 62 11.48 23.72 -7.39
N PRO A 63 12.47 24.46 -6.87
CA PRO A 63 12.21 25.72 -6.18
C PRO A 63 11.46 26.72 -7.07
N GLY A 64 10.39 27.31 -6.54
CA GLY A 64 9.54 28.24 -7.28
C GLY A 64 8.42 27.58 -8.10
N GLY A 65 8.38 26.25 -8.19
CA GLY A 65 7.35 25.52 -8.91
C GLY A 65 6.06 25.32 -8.12
N ASP A 66 6.10 25.46 -6.81
CA ASP A 66 4.96 25.32 -5.87
C ASP A 66 4.17 24.01 -6.01
N MET A 67 4.88 22.93 -6.35
CA MET A 67 4.29 21.60 -6.51
C MET A 67 4.60 20.66 -5.34
N GLY A 68 5.33 21.12 -4.34
CA GLY A 68 5.57 20.35 -3.11
C GLY A 68 4.39 20.42 -2.15
N VAL A 69 4.09 19.30 -1.51
CA VAL A 69 3.10 19.27 -0.42
C VAL A 69 3.76 19.68 0.88
N ILE A 70 3.15 20.65 1.56
CA ILE A 70 3.58 21.12 2.88
C ILE A 70 2.85 20.28 3.93
N GLN A 71 3.60 19.57 4.78
CA GLN A 71 3.03 18.83 5.89
C GLN A 71 2.71 19.78 7.06
N ALA A 72 1.48 19.69 7.55
CA ALA A 72 1.10 20.35 8.79
C ALA A 72 1.76 19.66 9.98
N ASP A 73 2.02 20.41 11.04
CA ASP A 73 2.45 19.83 12.31
C ASP A 73 1.31 19.06 13.02
N GLU A 74 1.60 18.54 14.21
CA GLU A 74 0.62 17.77 15.00
C GLU A 74 -0.67 18.56 15.32
N ASN A 75 -0.58 19.88 15.35
CA ASN A 75 -1.69 20.79 15.62
C ASN A 75 -2.38 21.29 14.34
N GLY A 76 -1.97 20.81 13.18
CA GLY A 76 -2.52 21.24 11.88
C GLY A 76 -1.97 22.57 11.40
N MET A 77 -0.88 23.07 11.98
CA MET A 77 -0.32 24.37 11.63
C MET A 77 0.66 24.27 10.47
N VAL A 78 0.55 25.23 9.55
CA VAL A 78 1.45 25.41 8.40
C VAL A 78 1.90 26.84 8.32
N MET A 79 3.11 27.06 7.82
CA MET A 79 3.65 28.40 7.57
C MET A 79 3.23 28.85 6.17
N VAL A 80 2.44 29.92 6.09
CA VAL A 80 1.96 30.50 4.84
C VAL A 80 2.40 31.97 4.78
N ASN A 81 3.26 32.30 3.83
CA ASN A 81 3.78 33.68 3.66
C ASN A 81 4.31 34.31 4.95
N GLY A 82 4.99 33.52 5.77
CA GLY A 82 5.55 33.97 7.05
C GLY A 82 4.57 34.02 8.22
N VAL A 83 3.33 33.63 8.01
CA VAL A 83 2.27 33.57 9.04
C VAL A 83 1.89 32.13 9.32
N LEU A 84 1.81 31.78 10.59
CA LEU A 84 1.35 30.43 11.02
C LEU A 84 -0.17 30.37 10.91
N LYS A 85 -0.69 29.44 10.09
CA LYS A 85 -2.13 29.22 9.88
C LYS A 85 -2.49 27.78 10.14
N ASN A 86 -3.72 27.54 10.62
CA ASN A 86 -4.27 26.20 10.74
C ASN A 86 -4.85 25.76 9.39
N ILE A 87 -4.28 24.71 8.81
CA ILE A 87 -4.68 24.20 7.50
C ILE A 87 -6.15 23.74 7.46
N TRP A 88 -6.69 23.27 8.59
CA TRP A 88 -8.06 22.80 8.68
C TRP A 88 -9.11 23.92 8.70
N GLU A 89 -8.68 25.11 9.08
CA GLU A 89 -9.52 26.31 9.10
C GLU A 89 -9.45 27.11 7.80
N MET A 90 -8.47 26.79 6.94
CA MET A 90 -8.32 27.45 5.64
C MET A 90 -9.38 26.97 4.65
N PRO A 91 -10.10 27.87 3.95
CA PRO A 91 -10.96 27.49 2.84
C PRO A 91 -10.17 26.83 1.71
N LEU A 92 -10.76 25.88 1.00
CA LEU A 92 -10.08 25.13 -0.07
C LEU A 92 -9.52 26.03 -1.17
N HIS A 93 -10.23 27.10 -1.52
CA HIS A 93 -9.75 28.07 -2.52
C HIS A 93 -8.51 28.83 -2.07
N GLU A 94 -8.39 29.11 -0.78
CA GLU A 94 -7.21 29.75 -0.18
C GLU A 94 -6.02 28.79 -0.18
N ILE A 95 -6.24 27.51 0.13
CA ILE A 95 -5.19 26.48 0.03
C ILE A 95 -4.67 26.38 -1.42
N ALA A 96 -5.57 26.34 -2.39
CA ALA A 96 -5.21 26.27 -3.80
C ALA A 96 -4.40 27.51 -4.26
N HIS A 97 -4.83 28.69 -3.83
CA HIS A 97 -4.18 29.96 -4.22
C HIS A 97 -2.83 30.16 -3.52
N ASP A 98 -2.78 29.95 -2.21
CA ASP A 98 -1.59 30.29 -1.40
C ASP A 98 -0.55 29.19 -1.35
N LEU A 99 -0.97 27.92 -1.39
CA LEU A 99 -0.09 26.76 -1.26
C LEU A 99 0.11 25.99 -2.56
N GLY A 100 -0.74 26.20 -3.57
CA GLY A 100 -0.61 25.58 -4.88
C GLY A 100 -1.45 24.34 -5.11
N LEU A 101 -1.40 23.84 -6.35
CA LEU A 101 -2.27 22.77 -6.85
C LEU A 101 -2.10 21.45 -6.07
N MET A 102 -0.88 21.03 -5.80
CA MET A 102 -0.64 19.75 -5.14
C MET A 102 -1.10 19.75 -3.68
N ASN A 103 -0.99 20.88 -2.99
CA ASN A 103 -1.53 21.01 -1.63
C ASN A 103 -3.06 20.95 -1.63
N PHE A 104 -3.70 21.57 -2.62
CA PHE A 104 -5.16 21.48 -2.77
C PHE A 104 -5.61 20.03 -2.97
N ILE A 105 -4.99 19.29 -3.88
CA ILE A 105 -5.30 17.88 -4.14
C ILE A 105 -5.04 17.03 -2.90
N TYR A 106 -3.91 17.20 -2.27
CA TYR A 106 -3.51 16.43 -1.08
C TYR A 106 -4.49 16.63 0.08
N TYR A 107 -4.78 17.87 0.45
CA TYR A 107 -5.66 18.16 1.58
C TYR A 107 -7.12 17.88 1.28
N MET A 108 -7.56 18.01 0.04
CA MET A 108 -8.95 17.71 -0.36
C MET A 108 -9.21 16.21 -0.51
N LEU A 109 -8.30 15.46 -1.12
CA LEU A 109 -8.56 14.08 -1.54
C LEU A 109 -7.89 13.02 -0.65
N ILE A 110 -6.71 13.28 -0.14
CA ILE A 110 -5.95 12.31 0.65
C ILE A 110 -6.14 12.52 2.14
N LYS A 111 -5.87 13.72 2.63
CA LYS A 111 -5.94 14.03 4.06
C LYS A 111 -7.35 13.92 4.65
N THR A 112 -8.38 14.14 3.84
CA THR A 112 -9.77 13.90 4.22
C THR A 112 -10.14 12.42 4.32
N GLY A 113 -9.30 11.52 3.81
CA GLY A 113 -9.58 10.10 3.76
C GLY A 113 -10.48 9.66 2.61
N PHE A 114 -10.68 10.50 1.59
CA PHE A 114 -11.56 10.19 0.46
C PHE A 114 -11.00 9.16 -0.51
N LEU A 115 -9.75 9.33 -0.97
CA LEU A 115 -9.17 8.46 -1.99
C LEU A 115 -8.95 7.00 -1.56
N PRO A 116 -8.49 6.68 -0.34
CA PRO A 116 -8.24 5.29 0.04
C PRO A 116 -9.47 4.38 -0.10
N PRO A 117 -10.66 4.71 0.41
CA PRO A 117 -11.84 3.90 0.17
C PRO A 117 -12.24 3.80 -1.31
N VAL A 118 -12.08 4.86 -2.09
CA VAL A 118 -12.39 4.87 -3.53
C VAL A 118 -11.48 3.91 -4.29
N ILE A 119 -10.19 3.91 -3.98
CA ILE A 119 -9.24 2.96 -4.56
C ILE A 119 -9.57 1.53 -4.13
N PHE A 120 -9.96 1.34 -2.88
CA PHE A 120 -10.38 0.03 -2.37
C PHE A 120 -11.61 -0.52 -3.09
N MET A 121 -12.54 0.35 -3.47
CA MET A 121 -13.66 -0.04 -4.34
C MET A 121 -13.18 -0.58 -5.69
N GLY A 122 -12.22 0.09 -6.32
CA GLY A 122 -11.59 -0.38 -7.55
C GLY A 122 -10.86 -1.71 -7.37
N VAL A 123 -10.12 -1.87 -6.27
CA VAL A 123 -9.46 -3.14 -5.91
C VAL A 123 -10.48 -4.26 -5.77
N GLY A 124 -11.61 -4.02 -5.12
CA GLY A 124 -12.70 -4.99 -4.98
C GLY A 124 -13.30 -5.38 -6.32
N ALA A 125 -13.49 -4.41 -7.22
CA ALA A 125 -13.98 -4.66 -8.57
C ALA A 125 -13.01 -5.50 -9.41
N LEU A 126 -11.71 -5.37 -9.17
CA LEU A 126 -10.68 -6.15 -9.87
C LEU A 126 -10.38 -7.51 -9.21
N THR A 127 -10.87 -7.76 -8.02
CA THR A 127 -10.58 -8.98 -7.25
C THR A 127 -11.60 -10.06 -7.52
N ASP A 128 -11.12 -11.28 -7.78
CA ASP A 128 -11.93 -12.49 -7.84
C ASP A 128 -11.71 -13.31 -6.56
N PHE A 129 -12.74 -13.41 -5.73
CA PHE A 129 -12.71 -14.22 -4.50
C PHE A 129 -12.90 -15.70 -4.72
N GLY A 130 -13.14 -16.14 -5.97
CA GLY A 130 -13.33 -17.54 -6.30
C GLY A 130 -12.23 -18.48 -5.81
N PRO A 131 -10.94 -18.20 -6.06
CA PRO A 131 -9.84 -19.01 -5.56
C PRO A 131 -9.83 -19.15 -4.03
N MET A 132 -10.13 -18.07 -3.31
CA MET A 132 -10.20 -18.08 -1.84
C MET A 132 -11.38 -18.95 -1.37
N LEU A 133 -12.55 -18.83 -1.99
CA LEU A 133 -13.72 -19.61 -1.63
C LEU A 133 -13.56 -21.11 -1.92
N ARG A 134 -12.81 -21.47 -2.95
CA ARG A 134 -12.46 -22.85 -3.26
C ARG A 134 -11.44 -23.47 -2.31
N ASN A 135 -10.58 -22.65 -1.71
CA ASN A 135 -9.48 -23.07 -0.85
C ASN A 135 -9.50 -22.30 0.49
N LEU A 136 -10.63 -22.32 1.19
CA LEU A 136 -10.80 -21.55 2.44
C LEU A 136 -9.75 -21.84 3.51
N ARG A 137 -9.24 -23.09 3.57
CA ARG A 137 -8.18 -23.45 4.53
C ARG A 137 -6.91 -22.62 4.34
N LEU A 138 -6.58 -22.31 3.09
CA LEU A 138 -5.38 -21.54 2.78
C LEU A 138 -5.54 -20.04 3.07
N SER A 139 -6.77 -19.55 3.18
CA SER A 139 -7.05 -18.16 3.52
C SER A 139 -6.58 -17.77 4.91
N ILE A 140 -6.43 -18.73 5.82
CA ILE A 140 -5.91 -18.49 7.18
C ILE A 140 -4.49 -17.92 7.17
N PHE A 141 -3.70 -18.20 6.14
CA PHE A 141 -2.33 -17.68 6.02
C PHE A 141 -2.30 -16.18 5.68
N GLY A 142 -3.34 -15.66 5.04
CA GLY A 142 -3.54 -14.23 4.89
C GLY A 142 -3.82 -13.53 6.22
N ALA A 143 -4.58 -14.18 7.10
CA ALA A 143 -4.76 -13.70 8.47
C ALA A 143 -3.46 -13.80 9.29
N ALA A 144 -2.71 -14.88 9.14
CA ALA A 144 -1.45 -15.08 9.84
C ALA A 144 -0.38 -14.04 9.48
N ALA A 145 -0.36 -13.55 8.27
CA ALA A 145 0.56 -12.50 7.84
C ALA A 145 0.35 -11.18 8.62
N GLN A 146 -0.84 -10.95 9.15
CA GLN A 146 -1.13 -9.75 9.96
C GLN A 146 -0.38 -9.75 11.31
N LEU A 147 0.13 -10.89 11.76
CA LEU A 147 1.01 -10.95 12.94
C LEU A 147 2.25 -10.07 12.77
N GLY A 148 2.75 -9.90 11.55
CA GLY A 148 3.83 -8.98 11.24
C GLY A 148 3.50 -7.52 11.58
N ILE A 149 2.28 -7.08 11.33
CA ILE A 149 1.79 -5.74 11.67
C ILE A 149 1.89 -5.51 13.18
N PHE A 150 1.35 -6.42 13.97
CA PHE A 150 1.33 -6.30 15.43
C PHE A 150 2.72 -6.48 16.03
N THR A 151 3.57 -7.31 15.46
CA THR A 151 4.97 -7.46 15.87
C THR A 151 5.75 -6.16 15.70
N VAL A 152 5.60 -5.50 14.56
CA VAL A 152 6.24 -4.21 14.28
C VAL A 152 5.71 -3.13 15.22
N LEU A 153 4.40 -3.13 15.50
CA LEU A 153 3.81 -2.22 16.47
C LEU A 153 4.49 -2.34 17.83
N LEU A 154 4.61 -3.55 18.35
CA LEU A 154 5.27 -3.80 19.64
C LEU A 154 6.74 -3.36 19.63
N CYS A 155 7.48 -3.69 18.57
CA CYS A 155 8.88 -3.29 18.44
C CYS A 155 9.03 -1.76 18.37
N ALA A 156 8.15 -1.09 17.64
CA ALA A 156 8.19 0.38 17.51
C ALA A 156 7.86 1.08 18.82
N VAL A 157 6.90 0.57 19.58
CA VAL A 157 6.59 1.08 20.94
C VAL A 157 7.80 0.93 21.84
N MET A 158 8.48 -0.21 21.81
CA MET A 158 9.70 -0.44 22.58
C MET A 158 10.86 0.49 22.18
N MET A 159 10.88 0.96 20.94
CA MET A 159 11.89 1.90 20.43
C MET A 159 11.57 3.37 20.74
N GLY A 160 10.47 3.69 21.39
CA GLY A 160 10.10 5.04 21.79
C GLY A 160 9.06 5.75 20.92
N PHE A 161 8.51 5.08 19.88
CA PHE A 161 7.36 5.61 19.15
C PHE A 161 6.11 5.60 20.01
N THR A 162 5.22 6.57 19.81
CA THR A 162 3.91 6.51 20.48
C THR A 162 3.12 5.31 19.93
N PRO A 163 2.15 4.75 20.70
CA PRO A 163 1.34 3.65 20.20
C PRO A 163 0.65 3.94 18.86
N GLN A 164 0.19 5.17 18.64
CA GLN A 164 -0.43 5.63 17.40
C GLN A 164 0.55 5.62 16.23
N GLU A 165 1.75 6.18 16.42
CA GLU A 165 2.82 6.16 15.44
C GLU A 165 3.27 4.73 15.13
N ALA A 166 3.37 3.88 16.14
CA ALA A 166 3.72 2.48 16.00
C ALA A 166 2.67 1.70 15.19
N GLY A 167 1.38 1.98 15.41
CA GLY A 167 0.29 1.41 14.62
C GLY A 167 0.36 1.82 13.15
N ALA A 168 0.62 3.08 12.88
CA ALA A 168 0.79 3.60 11.53
C ALA A 168 2.01 2.99 10.82
N LEU A 169 3.11 2.77 11.54
CA LEU A 169 4.29 2.10 10.99
C LEU A 169 4.03 0.62 10.72
N GLY A 170 3.39 -0.07 11.66
CA GLY A 170 3.10 -1.50 11.54
C GLY A 170 2.19 -1.85 10.38
N ILE A 171 1.19 -1.03 10.09
CA ILE A 171 0.23 -1.28 9.01
C ILE A 171 0.88 -1.32 7.61
N ILE A 172 2.06 -0.76 7.45
CA ILE A 172 2.83 -0.85 6.19
C ILE A 172 3.05 -2.32 5.82
N GLY A 173 3.23 -3.18 6.80
CA GLY A 173 3.47 -4.62 6.60
C GLY A 173 2.34 -5.37 5.91
N GLY A 174 1.12 -4.83 5.90
CA GLY A 174 0.01 -5.40 5.15
C GLY A 174 0.16 -5.31 3.62
N ALA A 175 1.13 -4.55 3.14
CA ALA A 175 1.35 -4.27 1.73
C ALA A 175 0.12 -3.70 1.02
N ASP A 176 -0.58 -2.83 1.71
CA ASP A 176 -1.82 -2.23 1.28
C ASP A 176 -1.74 -0.71 1.45
N GLY A 177 -1.41 -0.02 0.35
CA GLY A 177 -1.21 1.42 0.34
C GLY A 177 -2.42 2.22 0.81
N PRO A 178 -3.61 2.01 0.26
CA PRO A 178 -4.82 2.70 0.70
C PRO A 178 -5.13 2.49 2.18
N THR A 179 -4.98 1.28 2.67
CA THR A 179 -5.17 0.95 4.09
C THR A 179 -4.14 1.66 4.98
N ALA A 180 -2.88 1.70 4.56
CA ALA A 180 -1.82 2.41 5.28
C ALA A 180 -2.12 3.92 5.39
N ILE A 181 -2.56 4.54 4.32
CA ILE A 181 -2.95 5.96 4.31
C ILE A 181 -4.13 6.19 5.25
N PHE A 182 -5.19 5.40 5.11
CA PHE A 182 -6.40 5.53 5.93
C PHE A 182 -6.10 5.39 7.43
N THR A 183 -5.31 4.41 7.79
CA THR A 183 -4.89 4.18 9.17
C THR A 183 -4.05 5.34 9.71
N THR A 184 -3.08 5.80 8.93
CA THR A 184 -2.18 6.89 9.32
C THR A 184 -2.92 8.21 9.50
N ILE A 185 -3.90 8.52 8.65
CA ILE A 185 -4.75 9.71 8.82
C ILE A 185 -5.45 9.69 10.19
N LYS A 186 -5.89 8.53 10.64
CA LYS A 186 -6.61 8.37 11.91
C LYS A 186 -5.69 8.34 13.12
N LEU A 187 -4.51 7.74 13.02
CA LEU A 187 -3.61 7.49 14.15
C LEU A 187 -2.46 8.48 14.27
N ALA A 188 -1.81 8.80 13.18
CA ALA A 188 -0.60 9.64 13.16
C ALA A 188 -0.54 10.51 11.89
N PRO A 189 -1.44 11.50 11.73
CA PRO A 189 -1.54 12.28 10.49
C PRO A 189 -0.25 13.03 10.14
N HIS A 190 0.59 13.37 11.12
CA HIS A 190 1.89 14.01 10.91
C HIS A 190 2.92 13.10 10.20
N LEU A 191 2.71 11.78 10.21
CA LEU A 191 3.59 10.81 9.51
C LEU A 191 3.05 10.37 8.15
N LEU A 192 1.96 10.95 7.67
CA LEU A 192 1.27 10.49 6.46
C LEU A 192 2.18 10.46 5.23
N GLY A 193 2.97 11.49 5.00
CA GLY A 193 3.90 11.56 3.87
C GLY A 193 4.89 10.40 3.85
N PRO A 194 5.75 10.27 4.86
CA PRO A 194 6.74 9.20 4.94
C PRO A 194 6.13 7.79 4.91
N ILE A 195 5.03 7.57 5.60
CA ILE A 195 4.37 6.26 5.64
C ILE A 195 3.76 5.90 4.28
N ALA A 196 3.09 6.84 3.63
CA ALA A 196 2.52 6.61 2.30
C ALA A 196 3.60 6.25 1.28
N ILE A 197 4.72 6.95 1.31
CA ILE A 197 5.87 6.66 0.45
C ILE A 197 6.45 5.28 0.73
N ALA A 198 6.70 4.95 1.98
CA ALA A 198 7.22 3.65 2.37
C ALA A 198 6.27 2.53 1.94
N ALA A 199 4.97 2.66 2.21
CA ALA A 199 3.97 1.67 1.84
C ALA A 199 3.93 1.43 0.33
N TYR A 200 3.83 2.49 -0.47
CA TYR A 200 3.73 2.35 -1.93
C TYR A 200 5.05 1.91 -2.57
N SER A 201 6.17 2.42 -2.11
CA SER A 201 7.48 2.03 -2.65
C SER A 201 7.79 0.56 -2.37
N TYR A 202 7.52 0.07 -1.15
CA TYR A 202 7.73 -1.34 -0.82
C TYR A 202 6.71 -2.25 -1.50
N MET A 203 5.47 -1.82 -1.68
CA MET A 203 4.51 -2.57 -2.48
C MET A 203 5.00 -2.76 -3.92
N ALA A 204 5.61 -1.74 -4.51
CA ALA A 204 6.25 -1.85 -5.83
C ALA A 204 7.47 -2.77 -5.83
N LEU A 205 8.15 -2.93 -4.70
CA LEU A 205 9.36 -3.75 -4.54
C LEU A 205 9.07 -5.17 -4.03
N VAL A 206 7.83 -5.57 -3.89
CA VAL A 206 7.44 -6.95 -3.51
C VAL A 206 8.17 -8.03 -4.35
N PRO A 207 8.35 -7.88 -5.67
CA PRO A 207 9.11 -8.84 -6.47
C PRO A 207 10.57 -9.02 -6.04
N VAL A 208 11.13 -8.06 -5.32
CA VAL A 208 12.49 -8.13 -4.78
C VAL A 208 12.50 -8.65 -3.34
N ILE A 209 11.56 -8.21 -2.52
CA ILE A 209 11.52 -8.50 -1.08
C ILE A 209 11.14 -9.96 -0.80
N ILE A 210 10.10 -10.48 -1.47
CA ILE A 210 9.65 -11.86 -1.25
C ILE A 210 10.75 -12.88 -1.53
N PRO A 211 11.48 -12.84 -2.66
CA PRO A 211 12.58 -13.80 -2.89
C PRO A 211 13.67 -13.76 -1.83
N LEU A 212 14.01 -12.59 -1.32
CA LEU A 212 15.02 -12.46 -0.25
C LEU A 212 14.60 -13.17 1.03
N VAL A 213 13.37 -12.94 1.48
CA VAL A 213 12.85 -13.55 2.70
C VAL A 213 12.66 -15.06 2.54
N VAL A 214 12.14 -15.49 1.41
CA VAL A 214 11.94 -16.91 1.09
C VAL A 214 13.29 -17.65 1.07
N LYS A 215 14.31 -17.08 0.45
CA LYS A 215 15.65 -17.67 0.41
C LYS A 215 16.27 -17.86 1.80
N LEU A 216 16.00 -16.91 2.72
CA LEU A 216 16.52 -16.97 4.08
C LEU A 216 15.79 -17.99 4.96
N LEU A 217 14.48 -18.19 4.76
CA LEU A 217 13.62 -18.93 5.68
C LEU A 217 13.21 -20.32 5.19
N CYS A 218 13.23 -20.56 3.88
CA CYS A 218 12.74 -21.81 3.29
C CYS A 218 13.87 -22.67 2.76
N SER A 219 13.77 -23.99 2.97
CA SER A 219 14.66 -24.97 2.36
C SER A 219 14.18 -25.34 0.95
N LYS A 220 15.09 -25.83 0.12
CA LYS A 220 14.75 -26.33 -1.22
C LYS A 220 13.67 -27.43 -1.18
N LYS A 221 13.73 -28.31 -0.21
CA LYS A 221 12.75 -29.38 -0.01
C LYS A 221 11.35 -28.84 0.25
N GLU A 222 11.24 -27.82 1.08
CA GLU A 222 9.96 -27.15 1.38
C GLU A 222 9.38 -26.45 0.15
N LEU A 223 10.24 -25.80 -0.66
CA LEU A 223 9.80 -25.07 -1.86
C LEU A 223 9.36 -26.03 -3.00
N MET A 224 9.75 -27.28 -2.93
CA MET A 224 9.37 -28.31 -3.91
C MET A 224 8.08 -29.04 -3.55
N ILE A 225 7.43 -28.75 -2.44
CA ILE A 225 6.14 -29.33 -2.09
C ILE A 225 5.12 -29.02 -3.21
N ASN A 226 4.57 -30.05 -3.82
CA ASN A 226 3.62 -29.94 -4.91
C ASN A 226 2.18 -30.01 -4.36
N MET A 227 1.44 -28.90 -4.45
CA MET A 227 0.10 -28.80 -3.88
C MET A 227 -0.91 -29.70 -4.59
N LYS A 228 -0.78 -29.94 -5.91
CA LYS A 228 -1.64 -30.87 -6.65
C LYS A 228 -1.48 -32.29 -6.17
N GLU A 229 -0.24 -32.72 -5.91
CA GLU A 229 0.04 -34.05 -5.35
C GLU A 229 -0.54 -34.18 -3.94
N GLN A 230 -0.43 -33.13 -3.12
CA GLN A 230 -1.02 -33.12 -1.79
C GLN A 230 -2.56 -33.22 -1.84
N GLU A 231 -3.21 -32.58 -2.79
CA GLU A 231 -4.67 -32.71 -2.99
C GLU A 231 -5.08 -34.09 -3.43
N LYS A 232 -4.28 -34.77 -4.26
CA LYS A 232 -4.54 -36.17 -4.68
C LYS A 232 -4.40 -37.14 -3.51
N LEU A 233 -3.38 -36.94 -2.65
CA LEU A 233 -3.14 -37.78 -1.48
C LEU A 233 -4.17 -37.54 -0.36
N TYR A 234 -4.57 -36.30 -0.17
CA TYR A 234 -5.50 -35.86 0.89
C TYR A 234 -6.60 -34.98 0.31
N PRO A 235 -7.58 -35.56 -0.43
CA PRO A 235 -8.60 -34.78 -1.11
C PRO A 235 -9.48 -34.00 -0.12
N SER A 236 -9.86 -32.78 -0.53
CA SER A 236 -10.82 -31.98 0.20
C SER A 236 -12.23 -32.55 0.05
N LYS A 237 -12.97 -32.62 1.16
CA LYS A 237 -14.34 -33.16 1.19
C LYS A 237 -15.42 -32.14 0.86
N THR A 238 -15.07 -30.87 0.73
CA THR A 238 -16.02 -29.78 0.48
C THR A 238 -16.09 -29.44 -0.99
N GLU A 239 -17.22 -29.74 -1.63
CA GLU A 239 -17.55 -29.23 -2.96
C GLU A 239 -18.52 -28.06 -2.86
N ILE A 240 -18.23 -26.98 -3.59
CA ILE A 240 -19.12 -25.82 -3.69
C ILE A 240 -20.11 -26.08 -4.82
N LYS A 241 -21.39 -26.29 -4.49
CA LYS A 241 -22.43 -26.63 -5.48
C LYS A 241 -22.78 -25.44 -6.39
N ASN A 242 -22.78 -24.22 -5.89
CA ASN A 242 -23.11 -23.03 -6.67
C ASN A 242 -22.17 -21.86 -6.30
N LEU A 243 -21.07 -21.81 -6.99
CA LEU A 243 -20.03 -20.78 -6.77
C LEU A 243 -20.54 -19.38 -7.12
N ARG A 244 -21.37 -19.22 -8.15
CA ARG A 244 -21.89 -17.93 -8.58
C ARG A 244 -22.72 -17.25 -7.49
N VAL A 245 -23.62 -17.99 -6.87
CA VAL A 245 -24.46 -17.48 -5.77
C VAL A 245 -23.59 -17.17 -4.55
N LEU A 246 -22.64 -18.02 -4.24
CA LEU A 246 -21.71 -17.81 -3.13
C LEU A 246 -20.87 -16.55 -3.34
N LYS A 247 -20.39 -16.29 -4.54
CA LYS A 247 -19.62 -15.07 -4.88
C LYS A 247 -20.43 -13.78 -4.74
N ILE A 248 -21.74 -13.83 -4.95
CA ILE A 248 -22.64 -12.68 -4.74
C ILE A 248 -22.94 -12.48 -3.25
N ILE A 249 -23.16 -13.55 -2.52
CA ILE A 249 -23.48 -13.51 -1.08
C ILE A 249 -22.24 -13.11 -0.27
N PHE A 250 -21.06 -13.54 -0.67
CA PHE A 250 -19.82 -13.34 0.07
C PHE A 250 -19.51 -11.85 0.39
N PRO A 251 -19.56 -10.90 -0.57
CA PRO A 251 -19.33 -9.48 -0.25
C PRO A 251 -20.31 -8.92 0.78
N ILE A 252 -21.58 -9.31 0.67
CA ILE A 252 -22.64 -8.88 1.59
C ILE A 252 -22.41 -9.44 2.98
N ALA A 253 -22.10 -10.73 3.07
CA ALA A 253 -21.85 -11.42 4.32
C ALA A 253 -20.61 -10.88 5.04
N VAL A 254 -19.51 -10.68 4.33
CA VAL A 254 -18.27 -10.13 4.90
C VAL A 254 -18.48 -8.71 5.40
N THR A 255 -19.13 -7.86 4.62
CA THR A 255 -19.44 -6.49 5.05
C THR A 255 -20.27 -6.50 6.33
N THR A 256 -21.31 -7.33 6.40
CA THR A 256 -22.19 -7.44 7.56
C THR A 256 -21.45 -7.93 8.79
N ILE A 257 -20.66 -8.99 8.66
CA ILE A 257 -19.90 -9.57 9.79
C ILE A 257 -18.86 -8.57 10.30
N VAL A 258 -18.09 -7.97 9.39
CA VAL A 258 -17.07 -6.99 9.78
C VAL A 258 -17.70 -5.76 10.41
N ALA A 259 -18.83 -5.27 9.89
CA ALA A 259 -19.54 -4.14 10.47
C ALA A 259 -20.03 -4.40 11.91
N LEU A 260 -20.40 -5.64 12.21
CA LEU A 260 -20.85 -6.02 13.54
C LEU A 260 -19.69 -6.13 14.55
N PHE A 261 -18.55 -6.66 14.13
CA PHE A 261 -17.42 -6.91 15.03
C PHE A 261 -16.37 -5.79 15.04
N VAL A 262 -16.11 -5.17 13.90
CA VAL A 262 -15.09 -4.12 13.75
C VAL A 262 -15.65 -2.97 12.88
N PRO A 263 -16.56 -2.14 13.44
CA PRO A 263 -17.19 -1.08 12.64
C PRO A 263 -16.22 -0.05 12.07
N THR A 264 -15.08 0.16 12.69
CA THR A 264 -14.03 1.06 12.19
C THR A 264 -13.40 0.61 10.87
N ALA A 265 -13.52 -0.66 10.51
CA ALA A 265 -13.05 -1.18 9.21
C ALA A 265 -14.07 -1.00 8.07
N VAL A 266 -15.29 -0.56 8.35
CA VAL A 266 -16.38 -0.47 7.35
C VAL A 266 -16.02 0.45 6.16
N PRO A 267 -15.41 1.62 6.33
CA PRO A 267 -15.05 2.45 5.18
C PRO A 267 -14.18 1.72 4.15
N LEU A 268 -13.25 0.89 4.60
CA LEU A 268 -12.39 0.10 3.72
C LEU A 268 -13.09 -1.18 3.24
N ILE A 269 -13.55 -2.01 4.15
CA ILE A 269 -14.21 -3.28 3.82
C ILE A 269 -15.49 -3.07 3.03
N GLY A 270 -16.30 -2.09 3.41
CA GLY A 270 -17.55 -1.79 2.71
C GLY A 270 -17.32 -1.38 1.26
N MET A 271 -16.34 -0.54 1.00
CA MET A 271 -16.00 -0.13 -0.37
C MET A 271 -15.37 -1.26 -1.17
N LEU A 272 -14.49 -2.04 -0.58
CA LEU A 272 -13.92 -3.24 -1.20
C LEU A 272 -15.03 -4.20 -1.64
N MET A 273 -15.93 -4.52 -0.73
CA MET A 273 -17.01 -5.47 -0.98
C MET A 273 -18.09 -4.92 -1.90
N PHE A 274 -18.35 -3.61 -1.87
CA PHE A 274 -19.23 -2.96 -2.84
C PHE A 274 -18.67 -3.09 -4.26
N GLY A 275 -17.39 -2.79 -4.46
CA GLY A 275 -16.74 -2.98 -5.76
C GLY A 275 -16.80 -4.42 -6.24
N ASN A 276 -16.59 -5.37 -5.35
CA ASN A 276 -16.69 -6.78 -5.67
C ASN A 276 -18.14 -7.20 -5.99
N LEU A 277 -19.11 -6.71 -5.25
CA LEU A 277 -20.53 -7.01 -5.49
C LEU A 277 -20.98 -6.57 -6.88
N ILE A 278 -20.67 -5.34 -7.30
CA ILE A 278 -21.04 -4.86 -8.64
C ILE A 278 -20.37 -5.65 -9.76
N LYS A 279 -19.20 -6.22 -9.50
CA LYS A 279 -18.54 -7.16 -10.42
C LYS A 279 -19.32 -8.48 -10.53
N GLU A 280 -19.66 -9.07 -9.38
CA GLU A 280 -20.24 -10.43 -9.33
C GLU A 280 -21.70 -10.49 -9.78
N ILE A 281 -22.45 -9.40 -9.66
CA ILE A 281 -23.83 -9.34 -10.19
C ILE A 281 -23.82 -9.53 -11.72
N GLY A 282 -22.84 -8.97 -12.41
CA GLY A 282 -22.64 -9.21 -13.84
C GLY A 282 -23.24 -8.16 -14.75
N SER A 283 -24.05 -8.57 -15.73
CA SER A 283 -24.54 -7.69 -16.79
C SER A 283 -25.34 -6.48 -16.31
N ASP A 284 -26.12 -6.64 -15.26
CA ASP A 284 -27.01 -5.58 -14.77
C ASP A 284 -26.25 -4.41 -14.15
N THR A 285 -25.05 -4.64 -13.65
CA THR A 285 -24.17 -3.66 -13.03
C THR A 285 -22.86 -3.42 -13.78
N SER A 286 -22.75 -3.90 -15.01
CA SER A 286 -21.52 -3.85 -15.81
C SER A 286 -21.01 -2.44 -16.04
N ARG A 287 -21.88 -1.44 -16.16
CA ARG A 287 -21.51 -0.04 -16.34
C ARG A 287 -20.85 0.53 -15.07
N LEU A 288 -21.36 0.17 -13.90
CA LEU A 288 -20.77 0.58 -12.62
C LEU A 288 -19.44 -0.12 -12.38
N PHE A 289 -19.38 -1.41 -12.69
CA PHE A 289 -18.14 -2.19 -12.64
C PHE A 289 -17.06 -1.56 -13.52
N ASP A 290 -17.38 -1.25 -14.77
CA ASP A 290 -16.43 -0.65 -15.70
C ASP A 290 -15.90 0.69 -15.19
N ALA A 291 -16.77 1.55 -14.67
CA ALA A 291 -16.37 2.82 -14.08
C ALA A 291 -15.45 2.62 -12.86
N ALA A 292 -15.83 1.75 -11.93
CA ALA A 292 -15.07 1.49 -10.70
C ALA A 292 -13.71 0.84 -10.97
N ALA A 293 -13.65 -0.13 -11.87
CA ALA A 293 -12.44 -0.88 -12.18
C ALA A 293 -11.44 -0.11 -13.07
N ASN A 294 -11.91 0.84 -13.87
CA ASN A 294 -11.09 1.54 -14.85
C ASN A 294 -11.01 3.05 -14.58
N SER A 295 -12.01 3.82 -14.97
CA SER A 295 -11.90 5.28 -14.97
C SER A 295 -11.71 5.88 -13.58
N ILE A 296 -12.51 5.47 -12.62
CA ILE A 296 -12.42 5.97 -11.23
C ILE A 296 -11.13 5.49 -10.57
N MET A 297 -10.81 4.21 -10.72
CA MET A 297 -9.58 3.63 -10.16
C MET A 297 -8.33 4.29 -10.73
N ASN A 298 -8.28 4.51 -12.03
CA ASN A 298 -7.14 5.12 -12.70
C ASN A 298 -6.98 6.60 -12.33
N ALA A 299 -8.08 7.36 -12.29
CA ALA A 299 -8.05 8.76 -11.85
C ALA A 299 -7.59 8.87 -10.39
N ALA A 300 -8.13 8.05 -9.50
CA ALA A 300 -7.74 8.03 -8.09
C ALA A 300 -6.26 7.65 -7.93
N THR A 301 -5.76 6.70 -8.71
CA THR A 301 -4.35 6.28 -8.70
C THR A 301 -3.43 7.41 -9.16
N ILE A 302 -3.79 8.15 -10.19
CA ILE A 302 -3.02 9.31 -10.67
C ILE A 302 -2.91 10.37 -9.58
N PHE A 303 -4.03 10.80 -9.01
CA PHE A 303 -4.03 11.83 -7.97
C PHE A 303 -3.31 11.39 -6.71
N LEU A 304 -3.52 10.16 -6.29
CA LEU A 304 -2.83 9.60 -5.13
C LEU A 304 -1.32 9.53 -5.36
N GLY A 305 -0.89 8.95 -6.48
CA GLY A 305 0.53 8.78 -6.79
C GLY A 305 1.28 10.11 -6.87
N LEU A 306 0.75 11.06 -7.63
CA LEU A 306 1.34 12.40 -7.73
C LEU A 306 1.40 13.10 -6.38
N SER A 307 0.34 13.06 -5.61
CA SER A 307 0.26 13.73 -4.31
C SER A 307 1.17 13.09 -3.27
N VAL A 308 1.24 11.77 -3.22
CA VAL A 308 2.15 11.04 -2.34
C VAL A 308 3.60 11.36 -2.70
N GLY A 309 3.94 11.32 -3.99
CA GLY A 309 5.26 11.73 -4.46
C GLY A 309 5.61 13.17 -4.10
N ALA A 310 4.64 14.07 -4.21
CA ALA A 310 4.83 15.48 -3.89
C ALA A 310 5.06 15.77 -2.39
N THR A 311 4.76 14.81 -1.51
CA THR A 311 5.14 14.91 -0.08
C THR A 311 6.62 14.71 0.16
N MET A 312 7.37 14.12 -0.80
CA MET A 312 8.82 13.92 -0.73
C MET A 312 9.58 15.17 -1.14
N THR A 313 9.47 16.22 -0.37
CA THR A 313 10.33 17.38 -0.51
C THR A 313 11.66 17.14 0.22
N SER A 314 12.73 17.84 -0.16
CA SER A 314 14.04 17.70 0.49
C SER A 314 13.97 17.99 2.00
N GLU A 315 13.17 18.97 2.39
CA GLU A 315 12.95 19.34 3.77
C GLU A 315 12.22 18.25 4.57
N ALA A 316 11.14 17.70 4.02
CA ALA A 316 10.32 16.70 4.69
C ALA A 316 10.93 15.29 4.70
N PHE A 317 11.71 14.94 3.67
CA PHE A 317 12.24 13.58 3.50
C PHE A 317 13.60 13.37 4.17
N LEU A 318 14.49 14.35 4.13
CA LEU A 318 15.87 14.22 4.61
C LEU A 318 15.97 14.48 6.12
N ASN A 319 15.33 13.62 6.92
CA ASN A 319 15.40 13.65 8.39
C ASN A 319 15.44 12.23 8.97
N TRP A 320 15.82 12.14 10.25
CA TRP A 320 15.97 10.84 10.91
C TRP A 320 14.66 10.08 11.09
N THR A 321 13.54 10.76 11.31
CA THR A 321 12.22 10.14 11.44
C THR A 321 11.82 9.43 10.15
N THR A 322 12.01 10.08 9.01
CA THR A 322 11.72 9.50 7.69
C THR A 322 12.60 8.29 7.41
N ILE A 323 13.89 8.37 7.72
CA ILE A 323 14.83 7.24 7.58
C ILE A 323 14.37 6.07 8.47
N GLY A 324 13.98 6.35 9.70
CA GLY A 324 13.44 5.34 10.62
C GLY A 324 12.16 4.67 10.07
N ILE A 325 11.27 5.44 9.47
CA ILE A 325 10.05 4.91 8.85
C ILE A 325 10.36 4.06 7.61
N VAL A 326 11.31 4.46 6.78
CA VAL A 326 11.74 3.69 5.61
C VAL A 326 12.32 2.35 6.04
N VAL A 327 13.22 2.33 7.01
CA VAL A 327 13.81 1.09 7.55
C VAL A 327 12.74 0.24 8.24
N GLY A 328 11.90 0.86 9.08
CA GLY A 328 10.81 0.17 9.78
C GLY A 328 9.78 -0.42 8.84
N GLY A 329 9.48 0.27 7.74
CA GLY A 329 8.58 -0.22 6.69
C GLY A 329 9.11 -1.47 6.00
N PHE A 330 10.40 -1.50 5.66
CA PHE A 330 11.05 -2.70 5.11
C PHE A 330 10.96 -3.88 6.08
N LEU A 331 11.26 -3.64 7.36
CA LEU A 331 11.15 -4.67 8.40
C LEU A 331 9.70 -5.14 8.57
N ALA A 332 8.72 -4.24 8.47
CA ALA A 332 7.31 -4.58 8.53
C ALA A 332 6.91 -5.56 7.40
N PHE A 333 7.33 -5.28 6.18
CA PHE A 333 7.12 -6.19 5.04
C PHE A 333 7.80 -7.55 5.27
N ALA A 334 9.05 -7.53 5.65
CA ALA A 334 9.83 -8.75 5.89
C ALA A 334 9.21 -9.60 7.02
N LEU A 335 8.76 -8.98 8.10
CA LEU A 335 8.12 -9.67 9.22
C LEU A 335 6.74 -10.23 8.85
N SER A 336 5.97 -9.53 8.02
CA SER A 336 4.68 -10.05 7.53
C SER A 336 4.85 -11.28 6.66
N ILE A 337 5.80 -11.25 5.73
CA ILE A 337 6.15 -12.41 4.90
C ILE A 337 6.65 -13.56 5.77
N SER A 338 7.54 -13.27 6.69
CA SER A 338 8.09 -14.26 7.63
C SER A 338 7.00 -14.88 8.52
N GLY A 339 6.08 -14.08 9.02
CA GLY A 339 4.96 -14.55 9.85
C GLY A 339 4.08 -15.57 9.13
N GLY A 340 3.74 -15.29 7.87
CA GLY A 340 3.00 -16.22 7.02
C GLY A 340 3.76 -17.53 6.77
N ILE A 341 5.05 -17.43 6.48
CA ILE A 341 5.92 -18.60 6.25
C ILE A 341 6.04 -19.45 7.53
N PHE A 342 6.32 -18.86 8.66
CA PHE A 342 6.41 -19.57 9.94
C PHE A 342 5.11 -20.24 10.34
N PHE A 343 3.98 -19.59 10.08
CA PHE A 343 2.68 -20.19 10.36
C PHE A 343 2.42 -21.42 9.49
N VAL A 344 2.81 -21.41 8.22
CA VAL A 344 2.75 -22.59 7.36
C VAL A 344 3.67 -23.69 7.89
N LYS A 345 4.88 -23.37 8.29
CA LYS A 345 5.81 -24.33 8.88
C LYS A 345 5.25 -24.97 10.15
N LEU A 346 4.64 -24.16 11.01
CA LEU A 346 3.96 -24.65 12.23
C LEU A 346 2.80 -25.58 11.88
N PHE A 347 1.98 -25.21 10.89
CA PHE A 347 0.89 -26.04 10.41
C PHE A 347 1.39 -27.38 9.89
N ASN A 348 2.50 -27.39 9.14
CA ASN A 348 3.09 -28.60 8.58
C ASN A 348 3.63 -29.56 9.65
N LEU A 349 3.98 -29.08 10.84
CA LEU A 349 4.38 -29.95 11.95
C LEU A 349 3.23 -30.81 12.46
N PHE A 350 2.00 -30.32 12.39
CA PHE A 350 0.81 -30.99 12.94
C PHE A 350 -0.08 -31.62 11.86
N SER A 351 0.16 -31.36 10.59
CA SER A 351 -0.68 -31.85 9.49
C SER A 351 0.06 -32.88 8.63
N LYS A 352 -0.67 -33.91 8.22
CA LYS A 352 -0.20 -34.88 7.20
C LYS A 352 -0.18 -34.26 5.81
N LYS A 353 -1.18 -33.44 5.48
CA LYS A 353 -1.24 -32.67 4.24
C LYS A 353 -0.30 -31.48 4.36
N LYS A 354 0.84 -31.55 3.66
CA LYS A 354 1.84 -30.50 3.70
C LYS A 354 1.46 -29.33 2.79
N ILE A 355 1.82 -28.13 3.21
CA ILE A 355 1.58 -26.89 2.47
C ILE A 355 2.92 -26.27 2.13
N ASN A 356 3.05 -25.82 0.87
CA ASN A 356 4.24 -25.11 0.44
C ASN A 356 4.35 -23.76 1.18
N PRO A 357 5.47 -23.45 1.83
CA PRO A 357 5.65 -22.18 2.55
C PRO A 357 5.46 -20.92 1.70
N LEU A 358 5.59 -21.01 0.38
CA LEU A 358 5.30 -19.90 -0.53
C LEU A 358 3.86 -19.39 -0.41
N ILE A 359 2.91 -20.25 -0.05
CA ILE A 359 1.53 -19.85 0.20
C ILE A 359 1.45 -18.91 1.40
N GLY A 360 2.21 -19.17 2.45
CA GLY A 360 2.31 -18.28 3.60
C GLY A 360 2.98 -16.93 3.27
N ALA A 361 3.96 -16.95 2.37
CA ALA A 361 4.63 -15.73 1.91
C ALA A 361 3.70 -14.77 1.15
N THR A 362 2.56 -15.23 0.68
CA THR A 362 1.58 -14.44 -0.08
C THR A 362 0.43 -13.88 0.75
N GLY A 363 0.52 -13.89 2.06
CA GLY A 363 -0.50 -13.32 2.95
C GLY A 363 -0.61 -11.79 2.91
N LEU A 364 0.12 -11.13 2.05
CA LEU A 364 0.09 -9.69 1.81
C LEU A 364 -1.10 -9.28 0.95
N SER A 365 -1.43 -8.00 0.97
CA SER A 365 -2.49 -7.41 0.15
C SER A 365 -2.09 -7.11 -1.30
N ALA A 366 -0.83 -7.33 -1.69
CA ALA A 366 -0.34 -7.09 -3.05
C ALA A 366 -0.78 -8.20 -4.01
N VAL A 367 -2.03 -8.13 -4.47
CA VAL A 367 -2.69 -9.11 -5.35
C VAL A 367 -2.68 -8.61 -6.80
N PRO A 368 -2.36 -9.43 -7.79
CA PRO A 368 -1.85 -10.81 -7.74
C PRO A 368 -0.32 -10.90 -7.72
N MET A 369 0.38 -9.81 -7.52
CA MET A 369 1.83 -9.71 -7.67
C MET A 369 2.58 -10.68 -6.76
N ALA A 370 2.22 -10.75 -5.47
CA ALA A 370 2.86 -11.68 -4.53
C ALA A 370 2.69 -13.14 -4.98
N SER A 371 1.49 -13.50 -5.42
CA SER A 371 1.22 -14.85 -5.92
C SER A 371 2.02 -15.20 -7.18
N ARG A 372 2.16 -14.27 -8.10
CA ARG A 372 2.97 -14.44 -9.32
C ARG A 372 4.44 -14.64 -8.99
N VAL A 373 4.98 -13.83 -8.09
CA VAL A 373 6.38 -13.93 -7.65
C VAL A 373 6.64 -15.28 -7.00
N CYS A 374 5.76 -15.73 -6.12
CA CYS A 374 5.89 -17.03 -5.46
C CYS A 374 5.76 -18.20 -6.45
N ASN A 375 4.88 -18.08 -7.45
CA ASN A 375 4.78 -19.09 -8.52
C ASN A 375 6.07 -19.18 -9.35
N GLU A 376 6.69 -18.04 -9.67
CA GLU A 376 7.98 -18.01 -10.34
C GLU A 376 9.08 -18.69 -9.52
N ILE A 377 9.10 -18.47 -8.21
CA ILE A 377 10.05 -19.14 -7.31
C ILE A 377 9.82 -20.65 -7.33
N ALA A 378 8.58 -21.11 -7.20
CA ALA A 378 8.26 -22.54 -7.20
C ALA A 378 8.66 -23.22 -8.51
N THR A 379 8.39 -22.60 -9.65
CA THR A 379 8.71 -23.16 -10.97
C THR A 379 10.21 -23.17 -11.28
N LYS A 380 11.02 -22.36 -10.64
CA LYS A 380 12.48 -22.43 -10.72
C LYS A 380 13.04 -23.70 -10.09
N TYR A 381 12.44 -24.19 -9.00
CA TYR A 381 12.85 -25.40 -8.33
C TYR A 381 12.25 -26.65 -8.97
N ASP A 382 11.01 -26.58 -9.41
CA ASP A 382 10.30 -27.64 -10.12
C ASP A 382 9.35 -27.03 -11.16
N PRO A 383 9.65 -27.12 -12.47
CA PRO A 383 8.83 -26.54 -13.53
C PRO A 383 7.37 -27.01 -13.58
N LYS A 384 7.07 -28.14 -12.95
CA LYS A 384 5.71 -28.69 -12.86
C LYS A 384 4.94 -28.21 -11.63
N ASN A 385 5.60 -27.53 -10.70
CA ASN A 385 4.99 -27.08 -9.46
C ASN A 385 4.42 -25.66 -9.62
N HIS A 386 3.17 -25.58 -10.02
CA HIS A 386 2.42 -24.33 -10.14
C HIS A 386 1.61 -24.08 -8.87
N VAL A 387 1.99 -23.07 -8.11
CA VAL A 387 1.34 -22.72 -6.82
C VAL A 387 0.43 -21.50 -6.92
N LEU A 388 0.30 -20.89 -8.11
CA LEU A 388 -0.41 -19.62 -8.29
C LEU A 388 -1.83 -19.63 -7.70
N ASN A 389 -2.66 -20.60 -8.05
CA ASN A 389 -4.05 -20.68 -7.59
C ASN A 389 -4.17 -20.88 -6.08
N TYR A 390 -3.20 -21.59 -5.49
CA TYR A 390 -3.16 -21.81 -4.04
C TYR A 390 -2.68 -20.55 -3.31
N CYS A 391 -1.68 -19.88 -3.83
CA CYS A 391 -1.18 -18.62 -3.32
C CYS A 391 -2.26 -17.53 -3.39
N MET A 392 -3.08 -17.49 -4.44
CA MET A 392 -4.16 -16.53 -4.59
C MET A 392 -5.14 -16.57 -3.43
N SER A 393 -5.43 -17.73 -2.86
CA SER A 393 -6.30 -17.85 -1.69
C SER A 393 -5.77 -17.06 -0.49
N SER A 394 -4.50 -17.25 -0.14
CA SER A 394 -3.83 -16.50 0.92
C SER A 394 -3.67 -15.02 0.57
N ASN A 395 -3.28 -14.72 -0.65
CA ASN A 395 -3.03 -13.37 -1.13
C ASN A 395 -4.32 -12.51 -1.11
N ILE A 396 -5.42 -13.05 -1.59
CA ILE A 396 -6.72 -12.37 -1.61
C ILE A 396 -7.24 -12.18 -0.18
N SER A 397 -7.11 -13.17 0.68
CA SER A 397 -7.53 -13.04 2.09
C SER A 397 -6.70 -11.99 2.85
N GLY A 398 -5.47 -11.74 2.43
CA GLY A 398 -4.62 -10.67 2.96
C GLY A 398 -5.20 -9.28 2.76
N VAL A 399 -5.95 -9.05 1.70
CA VAL A 399 -6.65 -7.77 1.44
C VAL A 399 -7.69 -7.51 2.54
N ILE A 400 -8.51 -8.50 2.83
CA ILE A 400 -9.51 -8.43 3.92
C ILE A 400 -8.80 -8.32 5.26
N GLY A 401 -7.76 -9.12 5.48
CA GLY A 401 -6.98 -9.16 6.71
C GLY A 401 -6.34 -7.83 7.05
N SER A 402 -5.70 -7.16 6.10
CA SER A 402 -5.07 -5.85 6.32
C SER A 402 -6.11 -4.77 6.65
N ALA A 403 -7.25 -4.75 5.97
CA ALA A 403 -8.32 -3.79 6.24
C ALA A 403 -8.96 -4.01 7.62
N VAL A 404 -9.17 -5.25 8.03
CA VAL A 404 -9.66 -5.57 9.38
C VAL A 404 -8.61 -5.21 10.45
N ALA A 405 -7.33 -5.50 10.20
CA ALA A 405 -6.25 -5.11 11.09
C ALA A 405 -6.18 -3.59 11.28
N ALA A 406 -6.37 -2.82 10.20
CA ALA A 406 -6.46 -1.37 10.27
C ALA A 406 -7.63 -0.91 11.14
N GLY A 407 -8.80 -1.51 10.98
CA GLY A 407 -9.97 -1.23 11.81
C GLY A 407 -9.72 -1.52 13.29
N VAL A 408 -9.07 -2.63 13.59
CA VAL A 408 -8.69 -3.00 14.98
C VAL A 408 -7.71 -1.98 15.55
N LEU A 409 -6.68 -1.58 14.82
CA LEU A 409 -5.72 -0.58 15.27
C LEU A 409 -6.38 0.77 15.54
N ILE A 410 -7.28 1.22 14.66
CA ILE A 410 -8.02 2.47 14.84
C ILE A 410 -8.93 2.39 16.09
N SER A 411 -9.59 1.26 16.30
CA SER A 411 -10.45 1.05 17.47
C SER A 411 -9.68 1.10 18.78
N PHE A 412 -8.49 0.50 18.84
CA PHE A 412 -7.72 0.41 20.09
C PHE A 412 -6.84 1.63 20.35
N LEU A 413 -6.34 2.27 19.31
CA LEU A 413 -5.34 3.33 19.43
C LEU A 413 -5.87 4.72 19.05
N GLY A 414 -7.02 4.79 18.42
CA GLY A 414 -7.64 6.03 17.96
C GLY A 414 -8.33 6.86 19.03
#